data_23816abc17675fbb98c409bace35aad0
#
_entry.id   23816abc17675fbb98c409bace35aad0
#
_cell.length_a   1.000
_cell.length_b   1.000
_cell.length_c   1.000
_cell.angle_alpha   90.00
_cell.angle_beta   90.00
_cell.angle_gamma   90.00
#
_symmetry.space_group_name_H-M   'P 1'
#
loop_
_entity.id
_entity.type
_entity.pdbx_description
1 polymer ?
#
loop_
_entity_poly.entity_id
_entity_poly.type
_entity_poly.pdbx_seq_one_letter_code
_entity_poly.pdbx_strand_id
1 'polypeptide(L)'
;MRSVKFFIAAGAASVLSTAALAADMPSIMPPPPVYAPPPADPCCNFGGWYLRGDIGFSNQQIKNIRLDNPAAYSSLTNFNETTTFDAAGTYQIGAGYQFNNWFRADVTGQWRGNANFKGTDRFNFAWGGGVASGIDNYSASKSEILILANAYADLGTWWCVTPFVGFGIGTARVSINGFTDTGANNANFTALGVPVVSGPPVASFASALSDSKWNFAWAVHAGAAYKVTPNVTLELAYHYVNMGDGVTGVVSTFDSSGSGHVFKFNEITSHDVTLGVRWNFDTPPAPVPMGMPLVRKG
;
A
#
# COMPACT_ATOMS: atom_id res chain seq x y z
N MET A 1 42.24 -31.30 23.24
CA MET A 1 42.76 -32.67 23.48
C MET A 1 41.94 -33.69 22.72
N ARG A 2 42.57 -34.52 22.02
CA ARG A 2 42.26 -35.76 21.28
C ARG A 2 42.21 -35.65 19.77
N SER A 3 43.38 -35.99 19.23
CA SER A 3 43.72 -36.39 17.87
C SER A 3 43.01 -37.67 17.47
N VAL A 4 42.64 -37.82 16.18
CA VAL A 4 42.41 -39.13 15.56
C VAL A 4 43.16 -39.18 14.25
N LYS A 5 43.89 -40.26 14.12
CA LYS A 5 45.00 -40.58 13.23
C LYS A 5 44.54 -41.02 11.84
N PHE A 6 45.38 -40.68 10.86
CA PHE A 6 45.46 -41.24 9.52
C PHE A 6 45.69 -42.75 9.49
N PHE A 7 45.05 -43.44 8.54
CA PHE A 7 45.55 -44.74 8.04
C PHE A 7 45.72 -44.65 6.52
N ILE A 8 46.99 -44.80 6.11
CA ILE A 8 47.44 -45.04 4.74
C ILE A 8 47.52 -46.53 4.55
N ALA A 9 46.84 -47.07 3.52
CA ALA A 9 47.05 -48.41 3.04
C ALA A 9 47.58 -48.35 1.61
N ALA A 10 48.85 -48.71 1.45
CA ALA A 10 49.52 -48.93 0.16
C ALA A 10 49.29 -50.39 -0.28
N GLY A 11 48.78 -50.57 -1.49
CA GLY A 11 48.66 -51.89 -2.14
C GLY A 11 49.35 -51.84 -3.50
N ALA A 12 50.42 -52.60 -3.62
CA ALA A 12 51.21 -52.86 -4.82
C ALA A 12 50.42 -53.73 -5.81
N ALA A 13 50.32 -53.33 -7.07
CA ALA A 13 49.77 -54.16 -8.14
C ALA A 13 50.80 -54.37 -9.24
N SER A 14 51.01 -55.62 -9.56
CA SER A 14 51.90 -56.25 -10.50
C SER A 14 51.55 -55.92 -11.96
N VAL A 15 52.63 -55.71 -12.72
CA VAL A 15 52.63 -55.44 -14.18
C VAL A 15 52.42 -56.76 -14.94
N LEU A 16 51.37 -56.84 -15.74
CA LEU A 16 51.23 -57.84 -16.81
C LEU A 16 51.03 -57.04 -18.12
N SER A 17 52.13 -57.05 -18.90
CA SER A 17 52.13 -56.52 -20.27
C SER A 17 51.54 -57.55 -21.23
N THR A 18 50.34 -57.22 -21.81
CA THR A 18 49.85 -57.94 -22.99
C THR A 18 49.95 -56.97 -24.19
N ALA A 19 50.69 -57.40 -25.22
CA ALA A 19 50.76 -56.72 -26.47
C ALA A 19 49.37 -56.72 -27.14
N ALA A 20 48.72 -55.56 -27.20
CA ALA A 20 47.50 -55.36 -27.96
C ALA A 20 47.88 -55.00 -29.39
N LEU A 21 47.46 -55.81 -30.36
CA LEU A 21 47.46 -55.51 -31.78
C LEU A 21 46.53 -54.28 -31.99
N ALA A 22 47.12 -53.21 -32.45
CA ALA A 22 46.35 -52.03 -32.86
C ALA A 22 45.53 -52.38 -34.10
N ALA A 23 44.26 -52.67 -33.94
CA ALA A 23 43.31 -52.62 -35.00
C ALA A 23 43.06 -51.12 -35.34
N ASP A 24 43.28 -50.75 -36.57
CA ASP A 24 42.96 -49.42 -37.11
C ASP A 24 41.47 -49.20 -36.94
N MET A 25 41.06 -48.56 -35.85
CA MET A 25 39.68 -48.08 -35.73
C MET A 25 39.61 -46.75 -36.43
N PRO A 26 38.59 -46.56 -37.32
CA PRO A 26 38.36 -45.25 -37.91
C PRO A 26 38.14 -44.26 -36.77
N SER A 27 38.80 -43.09 -36.85
CA SER A 27 38.68 -42.00 -35.90
C SER A 27 37.22 -41.66 -35.72
N ILE A 28 36.63 -42.01 -34.55
CA ILE A 28 35.30 -41.56 -34.18
C ILE A 28 35.43 -40.06 -34.05
N MET A 29 34.90 -39.33 -35.03
CA MET A 29 34.76 -37.89 -34.91
C MET A 29 34.03 -37.60 -33.58
N PRO A 30 34.60 -36.74 -32.73
CA PRO A 30 33.89 -36.33 -31.52
C PRO A 30 32.53 -35.80 -31.95
N PRO A 31 31.48 -36.15 -31.20
CA PRO A 31 30.16 -35.60 -31.51
C PRO A 31 30.25 -34.07 -31.55
N PRO A 32 29.60 -33.40 -32.50
CA PRO A 32 29.64 -31.96 -32.56
C PRO A 32 29.22 -31.37 -31.20
N PRO A 33 29.89 -30.29 -30.75
CA PRO A 33 29.57 -29.68 -29.48
C PRO A 33 28.06 -29.40 -29.42
N VAL A 34 27.39 -30.01 -28.45
CA VAL A 34 25.98 -29.69 -28.16
C VAL A 34 25.98 -28.25 -27.65
N TYR A 35 25.63 -27.32 -28.49
CA TYR A 35 25.40 -25.96 -28.10
C TYR A 35 24.21 -25.97 -27.13
N ALA A 36 24.49 -25.85 -25.83
CA ALA A 36 23.44 -25.56 -24.88
C ALA A 36 22.80 -24.23 -25.30
N PRO A 37 21.49 -24.17 -25.44
CA PRO A 37 20.84 -22.89 -25.72
C PRO A 37 21.27 -21.89 -24.65
N PRO A 38 21.51 -20.63 -25.00
CA PRO A 38 21.85 -19.61 -24.04
C PRO A 38 20.80 -19.62 -22.92
N PRO A 39 21.19 -19.46 -21.65
CA PRO A 39 20.25 -19.41 -20.55
C PRO A 39 19.20 -18.35 -20.88
N ALA A 40 17.92 -18.71 -20.76
CA ALA A 40 16.82 -17.76 -20.99
C ALA A 40 17.05 -16.54 -20.09
N ASP A 41 17.00 -15.34 -20.69
CA ASP A 41 17.16 -14.10 -19.95
C ASP A 41 16.03 -14.02 -18.90
N PRO A 42 16.35 -14.05 -17.59
CA PRO A 42 15.34 -14.04 -16.56
C PRO A 42 14.46 -12.78 -16.58
N CYS A 43 14.93 -11.74 -17.27
CA CYS A 43 14.22 -10.45 -17.37
C CYS A 43 13.16 -10.40 -18.50
N CYS A 44 13.10 -11.41 -19.38
CA CYS A 44 12.28 -11.40 -20.61
C CYS A 44 11.04 -12.30 -20.55
N ASN A 45 10.40 -12.44 -19.40
CA ASN A 45 9.18 -13.24 -19.29
C ASN A 45 7.95 -12.34 -19.26
N PHE A 46 7.03 -12.52 -20.22
CA PHE A 46 5.86 -11.68 -20.41
C PHE A 46 4.59 -12.53 -20.50
N GLY A 47 3.56 -12.13 -19.76
CA GLY A 47 2.24 -12.70 -19.80
C GLY A 47 1.93 -13.65 -18.66
N GLY A 48 0.63 -13.86 -18.45
CA GLY A 48 0.09 -14.83 -17.54
C GLY A 48 -0.48 -14.30 -16.25
N TRP A 49 -1.04 -15.23 -15.47
CA TRP A 49 -1.63 -14.93 -14.18
C TRP A 49 -0.55 -14.70 -13.12
N TYR A 50 -0.85 -13.79 -12.21
CA TYR A 50 0.01 -13.55 -11.05
C TYR A 50 -0.79 -13.32 -9.76
N LEU A 51 -0.17 -13.61 -8.65
CA LEU A 51 -0.58 -13.14 -7.32
C LEU A 51 0.41 -12.09 -6.82
N ARG A 52 -0.08 -11.18 -6.02
CA ARG A 52 0.76 -10.20 -5.33
C ARG A 52 0.38 -10.08 -3.87
N GLY A 53 1.35 -9.73 -3.06
CA GLY A 53 1.18 -9.34 -1.67
C GLY A 53 2.08 -8.17 -1.36
N ASP A 54 1.54 -7.13 -0.71
CA ASP A 54 2.27 -5.91 -0.41
C ASP A 54 2.08 -5.53 1.06
N ILE A 55 3.12 -4.99 1.64
CA ILE A 55 3.10 -4.38 2.96
C ILE A 55 3.64 -2.95 2.86
N GLY A 56 3.17 -2.05 3.70
CA GLY A 56 3.64 -0.68 3.63
C GLY A 56 3.10 0.21 4.73
N PHE A 57 3.30 1.50 4.52
CA PHE A 57 2.84 2.55 5.41
C PHE A 57 2.01 3.56 4.65
N SER A 58 0.98 4.06 5.31
CA SER A 58 0.03 5.04 4.80
C SER A 58 0.14 6.31 5.64
N ASN A 59 0.39 7.43 4.98
CA ASN A 59 0.26 8.76 5.56
C ASN A 59 -1.05 9.37 5.06
N GLN A 60 -1.98 9.57 5.98
CA GLN A 60 -3.36 9.92 5.66
C GLN A 60 -3.65 11.38 6.00
N GLN A 61 -4.53 11.99 5.21
CA GLN A 61 -4.97 13.37 5.36
C GLN A 61 -6.47 13.48 5.12
N ILE A 62 -7.08 14.49 5.74
CA ILE A 62 -8.46 14.92 5.45
C ILE A 62 -8.45 16.40 5.08
N LYS A 63 -9.41 16.80 4.30
CA LYS A 63 -9.59 18.19 3.95
C LYS A 63 -10.12 19.02 5.14
N ASN A 64 -11.13 18.50 5.81
CA ASN A 64 -11.70 19.07 7.02
C ASN A 64 -12.62 18.07 7.73
N ILE A 65 -12.96 18.39 8.99
CA ILE A 65 -14.02 17.71 9.73
C ILE A 65 -15.18 18.70 9.91
N ARG A 66 -16.43 18.26 9.72
CA ARG A 66 -17.62 19.11 9.84
C ARG A 66 -18.78 18.33 10.44
N LEU A 67 -19.48 18.98 11.36
CA LEU A 67 -20.80 18.54 11.78
C LEU A 67 -21.77 18.70 10.59
N ASP A 68 -22.69 17.78 10.40
CA ASP A 68 -23.65 17.82 9.28
C ASP A 68 -24.79 18.83 9.48
N ASN A 69 -24.61 19.79 10.39
CA ASN A 69 -25.47 20.92 10.64
C ASN A 69 -24.81 22.22 10.15
N PRO A 70 -25.11 22.73 8.95
CA PRO A 70 -24.53 23.97 8.45
C PRO A 70 -24.82 25.19 9.33
N ALA A 71 -25.93 25.17 10.08
CA ALA A 71 -26.29 26.25 10.98
C ALA A 71 -25.29 26.42 12.14
N ALA A 72 -24.62 25.36 12.54
CA ALA A 72 -23.58 25.41 13.58
C ALA A 72 -22.40 26.32 13.21
N TYR A 73 -22.14 26.50 11.92
CA TYR A 73 -21.03 27.34 11.42
C TYR A 73 -21.46 28.76 10.99
N SER A 74 -22.76 29.02 10.89
CA SER A 74 -23.30 30.30 10.38
C SER A 74 -23.02 31.50 11.27
N SER A 75 -22.85 31.29 12.58
CA SER A 75 -22.54 32.30 13.58
C SER A 75 -21.03 32.49 13.82
N LEU A 76 -20.19 31.68 13.21
CA LEU A 76 -18.74 31.75 13.39
C LEU A 76 -18.17 33.00 12.68
N THR A 77 -17.38 33.78 13.41
CA THR A 77 -16.66 34.93 12.87
C THR A 77 -15.21 34.62 12.53
N ASN A 78 -14.67 33.60 13.17
CA ASN A 78 -13.35 33.06 12.89
C ASN A 78 -13.37 31.55 13.16
N PHE A 79 -12.69 30.77 12.31
CA PHE A 79 -12.57 29.31 12.46
C PHE A 79 -11.20 28.84 11.96
N ASN A 80 -10.46 28.16 12.83
CA ASN A 80 -9.16 27.60 12.50
C ASN A 80 -9.14 26.14 12.95
N GLU A 81 -8.87 25.23 11.99
CA GLU A 81 -8.86 23.78 12.17
C GLU A 81 -7.46 23.23 11.92
N THR A 82 -7.02 22.35 12.81
CA THR A 82 -5.79 21.59 12.64
C THR A 82 -6.11 20.12 12.84
N THR A 83 -5.80 19.29 11.87
CA THR A 83 -6.09 17.85 11.89
C THR A 83 -4.86 17.04 11.53
N THR A 84 -4.68 15.91 12.19
CA THR A 84 -3.58 14.98 11.95
C THR A 84 -4.07 13.55 12.10
N PHE A 85 -3.47 12.66 11.27
CA PHE A 85 -3.55 11.22 11.45
C PHE A 85 -2.18 10.64 11.76
N ASP A 86 -2.13 9.61 12.59
CA ASP A 86 -0.95 8.80 12.73
C ASP A 86 -0.76 7.95 11.46
N ALA A 87 0.49 7.61 11.12
CA ALA A 87 0.76 6.67 10.04
C ALA A 87 0.20 5.29 10.40
N ALA A 88 -0.43 4.63 9.43
CA ALA A 88 -0.97 3.29 9.59
C ALA A 88 -0.23 2.28 8.71
N GLY A 89 -0.06 1.05 9.20
CA GLY A 89 0.40 -0.06 8.39
C GLY A 89 -0.65 -0.47 7.36
N THR A 90 -0.21 -0.82 6.15
CA THR A 90 -1.07 -1.32 5.08
C THR A 90 -0.66 -2.72 4.66
N TYR A 91 -1.66 -3.56 4.40
CA TYR A 91 -1.49 -4.94 3.97
C TYR A 91 -2.41 -5.18 2.78
N GLN A 92 -1.83 -5.61 1.67
CA GLN A 92 -2.55 -5.80 0.42
C GLN A 92 -2.29 -7.18 -0.15
N ILE A 93 -3.32 -7.78 -0.70
CA ILE A 93 -3.24 -8.98 -1.55
C ILE A 93 -3.97 -8.71 -2.85
N GLY A 94 -3.54 -9.36 -3.93
CA GLY A 94 -4.19 -9.18 -5.22
C GLY A 94 -3.90 -10.32 -6.18
N ALA A 95 -4.75 -10.41 -7.18
CA ALA A 95 -4.57 -11.31 -8.31
C ALA A 95 -4.74 -10.53 -9.60
N GLY A 96 -3.92 -10.83 -10.58
CA GLY A 96 -3.91 -10.11 -11.84
C GLY A 96 -3.43 -10.94 -13.01
N TYR A 97 -3.47 -10.29 -14.16
CA TYR A 97 -3.02 -10.85 -15.42
C TYR A 97 -2.11 -9.86 -16.15
N GLN A 98 -0.96 -10.33 -16.58
CA GLN A 98 -0.05 -9.58 -17.43
C GLN A 98 -0.34 -9.95 -18.89
N PHE A 99 -0.90 -9.01 -19.65
CA PHE A 99 -1.34 -9.22 -21.03
C PHE A 99 -0.16 -9.23 -22.02
N ASN A 100 0.83 -8.40 -21.74
CA ASN A 100 2.04 -8.27 -22.55
C ASN A 100 3.17 -7.61 -21.71
N ASN A 101 4.26 -7.24 -22.36
CA ASN A 101 5.44 -6.66 -21.72
C ASN A 101 5.26 -5.23 -21.19
N TRP A 102 4.17 -4.56 -21.53
CA TRP A 102 3.93 -3.17 -21.13
C TRP A 102 2.59 -2.95 -20.40
N PHE A 103 1.65 -3.95 -20.44
CA PHE A 103 0.32 -3.78 -19.85
C PHE A 103 -0.06 -4.96 -18.97
N ARG A 104 -0.51 -4.64 -17.76
CA ARG A 104 -1.05 -5.57 -16.78
C ARG A 104 -2.23 -4.96 -16.03
N ALA A 105 -3.12 -5.82 -15.53
CA ALA A 105 -4.23 -5.41 -14.69
C ALA A 105 -4.40 -6.39 -13.53
N ASP A 106 -4.90 -5.88 -12.40
CA ASP A 106 -5.20 -6.70 -11.23
C ASP A 106 -6.41 -6.21 -10.46
N VAL A 107 -6.87 -7.05 -9.54
CA VAL A 107 -7.80 -6.68 -8.49
C VAL A 107 -7.09 -6.88 -7.16
N THR A 108 -7.10 -5.85 -6.34
CA THR A 108 -6.45 -5.85 -5.02
C THR A 108 -7.45 -5.60 -3.91
N GLY A 109 -7.27 -6.32 -2.81
CA GLY A 109 -7.90 -6.03 -1.53
C GLY A 109 -6.84 -5.55 -0.55
N GLN A 110 -7.03 -4.37 0.02
CA GLN A 110 -6.12 -3.77 0.99
C GLN A 110 -6.85 -3.56 2.31
N TRP A 111 -6.22 -3.98 3.38
CA TRP A 111 -6.58 -3.63 4.73
C TRP A 111 -5.58 -2.64 5.30
N ARG A 112 -6.11 -1.61 5.97
CA ARG A 112 -5.34 -0.56 6.64
C ARG A 112 -5.60 -0.61 8.12
N GLY A 113 -4.53 -0.67 8.90
CA GLY A 113 -4.59 -0.68 10.35
C GLY A 113 -5.19 0.60 10.91
N ASN A 114 -5.43 0.59 12.22
CA ASN A 114 -5.98 1.76 12.90
C ASN A 114 -5.01 2.95 12.81
N ALA A 115 -5.50 4.06 12.29
CA ALA A 115 -4.86 5.37 12.36
C ALA A 115 -5.58 6.20 13.42
N ASN A 116 -4.85 6.71 14.40
CA ASN A 116 -5.44 7.63 15.38
C ASN A 116 -5.57 9.00 14.76
N PHE A 117 -6.76 9.57 14.89
CA PHE A 117 -7.08 10.93 14.52
C PHE A 117 -6.98 11.85 15.72
N LYS A 118 -6.37 13.00 15.51
CA LYS A 118 -6.41 14.13 16.44
C LYS A 118 -6.73 15.39 15.66
N GLY A 119 -7.67 16.17 16.20
CA GLY A 119 -8.04 17.44 15.63
C GLY A 119 -8.19 18.49 16.73
N THR A 120 -7.99 19.74 16.37
CA THR A 120 -8.27 20.89 17.23
C THR A 120 -8.89 21.98 16.41
N ASP A 121 -10.06 22.44 16.84
CA ASP A 121 -10.72 23.60 16.29
C ASP A 121 -10.64 24.75 17.26
N ARG A 122 -10.37 25.95 16.73
CA ARG A 122 -10.45 27.22 17.45
C ARG A 122 -11.40 28.12 16.70
N PHE A 123 -12.39 28.63 17.40
CA PHE A 123 -13.42 29.43 16.76
C PHE A 123 -13.85 30.61 17.63
N ASN A 124 -14.36 31.63 16.95
CA ASN A 124 -15.05 32.78 17.57
C ASN A 124 -16.45 32.86 17.00
N PHE A 125 -17.39 33.22 17.80
CA PHE A 125 -18.78 33.48 17.37
C PHE A 125 -19.38 34.70 18.08
N ALA A 126 -20.31 35.36 17.39
CA ALA A 126 -21.02 36.49 17.97
C ALA A 126 -22.10 35.99 18.95
N TRP A 127 -22.11 36.51 20.17
CA TRP A 127 -23.09 36.14 21.18
C TRP A 127 -23.38 37.34 22.14
N GLY A 128 -24.66 37.62 22.36
CA GLY A 128 -25.10 38.61 23.34
C GLY A 128 -24.52 40.03 23.17
N GLY A 129 -24.16 40.43 21.96
CA GLY A 129 -23.52 41.74 21.69
C GLY A 129 -22.00 41.74 21.89
N GLY A 130 -21.39 40.58 22.23
CA GLY A 130 -19.96 40.38 22.37
C GLY A 130 -19.43 39.27 21.46
N VAL A 131 -18.21 38.80 21.75
CA VAL A 131 -17.56 37.67 21.08
C VAL A 131 -17.32 36.57 22.09
N ALA A 132 -17.80 35.38 21.77
CA ALA A 132 -17.41 34.18 22.49
C ALA A 132 -16.32 33.44 21.69
N SER A 133 -15.41 32.78 22.37
CA SER A 133 -14.38 31.94 21.77
C SER A 133 -14.48 30.52 22.33
N GLY A 134 -14.16 29.55 21.49
CA GLY A 134 -14.13 28.15 21.86
C GLY A 134 -12.92 27.44 21.30
N ILE A 135 -12.61 26.31 21.94
CA ILE A 135 -11.63 25.32 21.48
C ILE A 135 -12.26 23.95 21.65
N ASP A 136 -12.22 23.14 20.59
CA ASP A 136 -12.63 21.74 20.60
C ASP A 136 -11.44 20.87 20.21
N ASN A 137 -11.24 19.77 20.95
CA ASN A 137 -10.21 18.79 20.67
C ASN A 137 -10.87 17.46 20.35
N TYR A 138 -10.63 16.99 19.15
CA TYR A 138 -11.18 15.75 18.62
C TYR A 138 -10.19 14.60 18.75
N SER A 139 -10.70 13.43 19.07
CA SER A 139 -9.97 12.18 19.03
C SER A 139 -10.85 11.10 18.46
N ALA A 140 -10.27 10.27 17.59
CA ALA A 140 -10.95 9.10 16.99
C ALA A 140 -9.91 8.07 16.55
N SER A 141 -10.37 6.86 16.24
CA SER A 141 -9.60 5.86 15.54
C SER A 141 -10.28 5.51 14.22
N LYS A 142 -9.49 5.40 13.16
CA LYS A 142 -10.00 5.12 11.82
C LYS A 142 -9.34 3.85 11.26
N SER A 143 -10.14 2.99 10.61
CA SER A 143 -9.66 1.84 9.85
C SER A 143 -10.36 1.76 8.51
N GLU A 144 -9.70 1.12 7.52
CA GLU A 144 -10.23 1.07 6.17
C GLU A 144 -10.01 -0.29 5.52
N ILE A 145 -10.96 -0.64 4.65
CA ILE A 145 -10.86 -1.73 3.69
C ILE A 145 -11.03 -1.12 2.31
N LEU A 146 -10.08 -1.40 1.41
CA LEU A 146 -10.06 -0.87 0.05
C LEU A 146 -10.04 -2.02 -0.93
N ILE A 147 -10.90 -1.96 -1.95
CA ILE A 147 -10.94 -2.92 -3.05
C ILE A 147 -10.81 -2.13 -4.34
N LEU A 148 -9.76 -2.39 -5.11
CA LEU A 148 -9.47 -1.69 -6.37
C LEU A 148 -9.28 -2.66 -7.52
N ALA A 149 -9.78 -2.28 -8.67
CA ALA A 149 -9.37 -2.80 -9.98
C ALA A 149 -8.34 -1.83 -10.56
N ASN A 150 -7.15 -2.32 -10.83
CA ASN A 150 -6.00 -1.52 -11.24
C ASN A 150 -5.54 -1.91 -12.64
N ALA A 151 -5.04 -0.92 -13.36
CA ALA A 151 -4.34 -1.09 -14.63
C ALA A 151 -2.97 -0.42 -14.55
N TYR A 152 -1.95 -1.08 -15.08
CA TYR A 152 -0.57 -0.59 -15.05
C TYR A 152 0.04 -0.58 -16.44
N ALA A 153 0.87 0.42 -16.68
CA ALA A 153 1.76 0.51 -17.82
C ALA A 153 3.21 0.36 -17.35
N ASP A 154 3.86 -0.71 -17.77
CA ASP A 154 5.27 -0.99 -17.53
C ASP A 154 6.08 -0.24 -18.63
N LEU A 155 7.03 0.61 -18.21
CA LEU A 155 7.68 1.60 -19.08
C LEU A 155 8.94 1.09 -19.80
N GLY A 156 9.21 -0.22 -19.71
CA GLY A 156 10.40 -0.88 -20.23
C GLY A 156 11.30 -1.42 -19.14
N THR A 157 12.14 -2.39 -19.49
CA THR A 157 13.00 -3.08 -18.51
C THR A 157 14.46 -2.76 -18.78
N TRP A 158 15.18 -2.27 -17.78
CA TRP A 158 16.63 -2.02 -17.80
C TRP A 158 17.27 -2.69 -16.59
N TRP A 159 18.24 -3.56 -16.80
CA TRP A 159 18.93 -4.32 -15.74
C TRP A 159 17.96 -5.04 -14.78
N CYS A 160 16.92 -5.70 -15.33
CA CYS A 160 15.84 -6.36 -14.58
C CYS A 160 14.98 -5.43 -13.72
N VAL A 161 15.13 -4.11 -13.84
CA VAL A 161 14.26 -3.10 -13.23
C VAL A 161 13.26 -2.59 -14.26
N THR A 162 11.99 -2.63 -13.92
CA THR A 162 10.87 -2.16 -14.76
C THR A 162 10.12 -1.06 -14.01
N PRO A 163 10.33 0.22 -14.32
CA PRO A 163 9.46 1.28 -13.83
C PRO A 163 8.05 1.12 -14.36
N PHE A 164 7.07 1.48 -13.55
CA PHE A 164 5.67 1.43 -13.94
C PHE A 164 4.87 2.60 -13.40
N VAL A 165 3.78 2.90 -14.07
CA VAL A 165 2.71 3.78 -13.62
C VAL A 165 1.38 3.05 -13.69
N GLY A 166 0.42 3.45 -12.90
CA GLY A 166 -0.88 2.78 -12.88
C GLY A 166 -1.99 3.67 -12.35
N PHE A 167 -3.20 3.21 -12.58
CA PHE A 167 -4.42 3.81 -12.10
C PHE A 167 -5.37 2.73 -11.61
N GLY A 168 -6.05 3.00 -10.50
CA GLY A 168 -7.03 2.10 -9.90
C GLY A 168 -8.36 2.79 -9.60
N ILE A 169 -9.43 2.04 -9.73
CA ILE A 169 -10.79 2.47 -9.33
C ILE A 169 -11.46 1.35 -8.54
N GLY A 170 -12.34 1.73 -7.62
CA GLY A 170 -13.06 0.75 -6.83
C GLY A 170 -13.82 1.36 -5.67
N THR A 171 -13.76 0.73 -4.51
CA THR A 171 -14.51 1.12 -3.34
C THR A 171 -13.67 1.04 -2.08
N ALA A 172 -13.92 1.98 -1.16
CA ALA A 172 -13.34 2.00 0.17
C ALA A 172 -14.43 1.98 1.23
N ARG A 173 -14.28 1.12 2.23
CA ARG A 173 -15.05 1.19 3.46
C ARG A 173 -14.21 1.92 4.50
N VAL A 174 -14.67 3.09 4.90
CA VAL A 174 -14.05 3.90 5.95
C VAL A 174 -14.85 3.73 7.23
N SER A 175 -14.19 3.32 8.31
CA SER A 175 -14.81 3.13 9.63
C SER A 175 -14.18 4.11 10.63
N ILE A 176 -15.02 4.90 11.31
CA ILE A 176 -14.61 5.83 12.37
C ILE A 176 -15.09 5.27 13.70
N ASN A 177 -14.19 5.12 14.65
CA ASN A 177 -14.46 4.50 15.94
C ASN A 177 -14.02 5.41 17.09
N GLY A 178 -14.79 5.36 18.18
CA GLY A 178 -14.39 6.00 19.44
C GLY A 178 -14.20 7.53 19.33
N PHE A 179 -15.03 8.19 18.52
CA PHE A 179 -14.96 9.64 18.38
C PHE A 179 -15.35 10.32 19.68
N THR A 180 -14.49 11.23 20.12
CA THR A 180 -14.72 12.12 21.27
C THR A 180 -14.35 13.55 20.89
N ASP A 181 -15.11 14.46 21.44
CA ASP A 181 -14.89 15.90 21.34
C ASP A 181 -14.90 16.47 22.75
N THR A 182 -13.79 17.12 23.11
CA THR A 182 -13.61 17.77 24.40
C THR A 182 -13.31 19.24 24.17
N GLY A 183 -14.16 20.10 24.65
CA GLY A 183 -14.03 21.51 24.39
C GLY A 183 -14.12 22.39 25.62
N ALA A 184 -13.85 23.66 25.41
CA ALA A 184 -14.08 24.72 26.38
C ALA A 184 -14.50 26.00 25.65
N ASN A 185 -15.60 26.58 26.09
CA ASN A 185 -16.14 27.83 25.56
C ASN A 185 -15.96 28.97 26.56
N ASN A 186 -15.47 30.10 26.09
CA ASN A 186 -15.31 31.31 26.88
C ASN A 186 -16.06 32.47 26.22
N ALA A 187 -16.99 33.06 26.91
CA ALA A 187 -17.73 34.22 26.45
C ALA A 187 -17.08 35.51 26.96
N ASN A 188 -16.54 36.31 26.06
CA ASN A 188 -16.03 37.65 26.36
C ASN A 188 -17.00 38.69 25.83
N PHE A 189 -17.60 39.46 26.71
CA PHE A 189 -18.51 40.57 26.30
C PHE A 189 -17.75 41.88 26.32
N THR A 190 -18.02 42.69 25.36
CA THR A 190 -17.68 44.11 25.35
C THR A 190 -18.97 44.91 25.50
N ALA A 191 -19.27 45.42 26.64
CA ALA A 191 -20.39 46.29 26.86
C ALA A 191 -19.89 47.74 26.87
N LEU A 192 -20.49 48.65 26.07
CA LEU A 192 -20.12 50.06 25.97
C LEU A 192 -18.62 50.32 25.72
N GLY A 193 -17.95 49.43 24.99
CA GLY A 193 -16.51 49.55 24.74
C GLY A 193 -15.59 49.08 25.87
N VAL A 194 -16.14 48.53 26.92
CA VAL A 194 -15.38 47.97 28.06
C VAL A 194 -15.43 46.42 27.99
N PRO A 195 -14.30 45.72 28.02
CA PRO A 195 -14.30 44.28 28.10
C PRO A 195 -14.93 43.82 29.41
N VAL A 196 -16.01 43.07 29.33
CA VAL A 196 -16.60 42.38 30.46
C VAL A 196 -16.19 40.91 30.36
N VAL A 197 -15.31 40.45 31.25
CA VAL A 197 -14.94 39.03 31.35
C VAL A 197 -16.11 38.27 31.95
N SER A 198 -16.79 37.46 31.16
CA SER A 198 -17.82 36.57 31.68
C SER A 198 -17.17 35.25 32.11
N GLY A 199 -17.14 35.01 33.40
CA GLY A 199 -16.90 33.72 34.05
C GLY A 199 -15.73 32.86 33.57
N PRO A 200 -15.46 31.74 34.23
CA PRO A 200 -14.49 30.76 33.79
C PRO A 200 -15.01 30.04 32.53
N PRO A 201 -14.11 29.49 31.68
CA PRO A 201 -14.51 28.68 30.52
C PRO A 201 -15.42 27.53 30.93
N VAL A 202 -16.48 27.33 30.18
CA VAL A 202 -17.41 26.20 30.36
C VAL A 202 -16.91 25.02 29.53
N ALA A 203 -16.67 23.90 30.17
CA ALA A 203 -16.25 22.69 29.52
C ALA A 203 -17.42 22.05 28.73
N SER A 204 -17.12 21.55 27.55
CA SER A 204 -18.03 20.75 26.70
C SER A 204 -17.47 19.36 26.47
N PHE A 205 -18.36 18.40 26.30
CA PHE A 205 -18.02 17.03 25.93
C PHE A 205 -19.08 16.47 25.01
N ALA A 206 -18.61 15.85 23.93
CA ALA A 206 -19.43 15.05 23.03
C ALA A 206 -18.73 13.75 22.70
N SER A 207 -19.51 12.74 22.40
CA SER A 207 -19.03 11.45 21.88
C SER A 207 -19.94 10.95 20.79
N ALA A 208 -19.42 10.15 19.86
CA ALA A 208 -20.23 9.53 18.84
C ALA A 208 -20.01 8.02 18.80
N LEU A 209 -21.06 7.30 18.44
CA LEU A 209 -20.99 5.90 18.15
C LEU A 209 -20.09 5.65 16.93
N SER A 210 -19.56 4.44 16.84
CA SER A 210 -18.81 4.00 15.66
C SER A 210 -19.73 3.85 14.47
N ASP A 211 -19.29 4.27 13.31
CA ASP A 211 -20.00 4.06 12.05
C ASP A 211 -19.00 3.82 10.90
N SER A 212 -19.53 3.33 9.78
CA SER A 212 -18.74 3.05 8.59
C SER A 212 -19.51 3.38 7.32
N LYS A 213 -18.79 3.93 6.34
CA LYS A 213 -19.36 4.32 5.05
C LYS A 213 -18.56 3.70 3.90
N TRP A 214 -19.29 3.19 2.90
CA TRP A 214 -18.71 2.80 1.63
C TRP A 214 -18.68 3.98 0.68
N ASN A 215 -17.53 4.20 0.04
CA ASN A 215 -17.32 5.28 -0.90
C ASN A 215 -16.74 4.74 -2.20
N PHE A 216 -16.94 5.48 -3.29
CA PHE A 216 -16.10 5.34 -4.47
C PHE A 216 -14.66 5.71 -4.10
N ALA A 217 -13.70 4.92 -4.56
CA ALA A 217 -12.28 5.15 -4.35
C ALA A 217 -11.53 5.10 -5.68
N TRP A 218 -10.47 5.87 -5.76
CA TRP A 218 -9.54 5.82 -6.88
C TRP A 218 -8.11 6.01 -6.40
N ALA A 219 -7.16 5.52 -7.19
CA ALA A 219 -5.75 5.58 -6.86
C ALA A 219 -4.88 5.82 -8.09
N VAL A 220 -3.75 6.47 -7.88
CA VAL A 220 -2.66 6.57 -8.85
C VAL A 220 -1.45 5.86 -8.28
N HIS A 221 -0.77 5.09 -9.11
CA HIS A 221 0.37 4.25 -8.72
C HIS A 221 1.60 4.64 -9.53
N ALA A 222 2.75 4.66 -8.88
CA ALA A 222 4.05 4.77 -9.55
C ALA A 222 5.07 3.95 -8.77
N GLY A 223 5.95 3.24 -9.47
CA GLY A 223 6.92 2.40 -8.79
C GLY A 223 7.93 1.76 -9.71
N ALA A 224 8.70 0.85 -9.15
CA ALA A 224 9.67 0.05 -9.86
C ALA A 224 9.56 -1.41 -9.43
N ALA A 225 9.57 -2.29 -10.39
CA ALA A 225 9.56 -3.74 -10.23
C ALA A 225 10.95 -4.29 -10.55
N TYR A 226 11.50 -5.10 -9.65
CA TYR A 226 12.77 -5.79 -9.84
C TYR A 226 12.56 -7.29 -9.95
N LYS A 227 12.91 -7.87 -11.08
CA LYS A 227 12.75 -9.29 -11.35
C LYS A 227 13.88 -10.08 -10.71
N VAL A 228 13.57 -10.83 -9.65
CA VAL A 228 14.53 -11.62 -8.88
C VAL A 228 14.74 -13.01 -9.53
N THR A 229 13.63 -13.61 -9.98
CA THR A 229 13.60 -14.88 -10.71
C THR A 229 12.58 -14.79 -11.85
N PRO A 230 12.51 -15.78 -12.76
CA PRO A 230 11.47 -15.80 -13.80
C PRO A 230 10.05 -15.67 -13.24
N ASN A 231 9.79 -16.15 -12.03
CA ASN A 231 8.48 -16.18 -11.41
C ASN A 231 8.29 -15.15 -10.29
N VAL A 232 9.38 -14.57 -9.72
CA VAL A 232 9.31 -13.69 -8.55
C VAL A 232 9.82 -12.30 -8.90
N THR A 233 9.00 -11.31 -8.63
CA THR A 233 9.30 -9.89 -8.81
C THR A 233 9.07 -9.15 -7.50
N LEU A 234 10.02 -8.33 -7.07
CA LEU A 234 9.88 -7.39 -5.98
C LEU A 234 9.39 -6.05 -6.53
N GLU A 235 8.45 -5.41 -5.86
CA GLU A 235 7.91 -4.12 -6.25
C GLU A 235 8.04 -3.11 -5.12
N LEU A 236 8.62 -1.95 -5.41
CA LEU A 236 8.58 -0.78 -4.55
C LEU A 236 7.67 0.24 -5.21
N ALA A 237 6.60 0.64 -4.53
CA ALA A 237 5.59 1.49 -5.10
C ALA A 237 5.15 2.60 -4.17
N TYR A 238 4.80 3.72 -4.77
CA TYR A 238 4.09 4.82 -4.17
C TYR A 238 2.66 4.85 -4.72
N HIS A 239 1.69 5.07 -3.82
CA HIS A 239 0.29 5.18 -4.18
C HIS A 239 -0.28 6.47 -3.60
N TYR A 240 -0.96 7.24 -4.43
CA TYR A 240 -1.89 8.26 -3.99
C TYR A 240 -3.30 7.68 -4.07
N VAL A 241 -4.03 7.70 -2.97
CA VAL A 241 -5.36 7.10 -2.88
C VAL A 241 -6.36 8.13 -2.35
N ASN A 242 -7.50 8.26 -3.01
CA ASN A 242 -8.66 8.99 -2.52
C ASN A 242 -9.74 7.98 -2.13
N MET A 243 -10.18 8.03 -0.89
CA MET A 243 -11.13 7.07 -0.30
C MET A 243 -12.50 7.70 -0.01
N GLY A 244 -12.70 8.95 -0.44
CA GLY A 244 -13.94 9.69 -0.18
C GLY A 244 -14.08 10.12 1.28
N ASP A 245 -15.28 10.05 1.83
CA ASP A 245 -15.60 10.62 3.13
C ASP A 245 -15.75 9.56 4.21
N GLY A 246 -15.37 9.92 5.44
CA GLY A 246 -15.73 9.18 6.66
C GLY A 246 -16.91 9.82 7.37
N VAL A 247 -17.63 9.02 8.16
CA VAL A 247 -18.71 9.52 9.01
C VAL A 247 -18.64 8.88 10.38
N THR A 248 -18.97 9.64 11.43
CA THR A 248 -19.23 9.08 12.76
C THR A 248 -20.66 8.58 12.84
N GLY A 249 -20.97 7.77 13.84
CA GLY A 249 -22.35 7.61 14.27
C GLY A 249 -22.92 8.89 14.89
N VAL A 250 -24.14 8.80 15.35
CA VAL A 250 -24.85 9.96 15.96
C VAL A 250 -24.09 10.46 17.19
N VAL A 251 -23.90 11.76 17.23
CA VAL A 251 -23.26 12.48 18.33
C VAL A 251 -24.20 12.57 19.52
N SER A 252 -23.68 12.35 20.69
CA SER A 252 -24.35 12.60 21.97
C SER A 252 -23.51 13.61 22.78
N THR A 253 -24.13 14.71 23.15
CA THR A 253 -23.55 15.73 24.02
C THR A 253 -24.04 15.57 25.46
N PHE A 254 -23.28 16.04 26.41
CA PHE A 254 -23.64 15.97 27.82
C PHE A 254 -24.97 16.70 28.15
N ASP A 255 -25.22 17.80 27.46
CA ASP A 255 -26.41 18.63 27.62
C ASP A 255 -27.51 18.34 26.57
N SER A 256 -27.31 17.34 25.73
CA SER A 256 -28.17 16.96 24.59
C SER A 256 -28.35 18.04 23.52
N SER A 257 -27.64 19.16 23.58
CA SER A 257 -27.76 20.30 22.67
C SER A 257 -27.30 20.01 21.25
N GLY A 258 -26.35 19.10 21.05
CA GLY A 258 -25.80 18.71 19.76
C GLY A 258 -26.24 17.32 19.30
N SER A 259 -27.20 16.68 19.98
CA SER A 259 -27.63 15.32 19.69
C SER A 259 -28.38 15.21 18.34
N GLY A 260 -28.18 14.11 17.65
CA GLY A 260 -28.86 13.82 16.37
C GLY A 260 -28.07 14.17 15.11
N HIS A 261 -26.89 14.75 15.24
CA HIS A 261 -26.00 15.07 14.13
C HIS A 261 -24.83 14.08 14.05
N VAL A 262 -24.11 14.09 12.92
CA VAL A 262 -22.91 13.27 12.71
C VAL A 262 -21.75 14.16 12.27
N PHE A 263 -20.52 13.79 12.61
CA PHE A 263 -19.34 14.43 12.04
C PHE A 263 -18.96 13.75 10.73
N LYS A 264 -18.66 14.56 9.73
CA LYS A 264 -18.15 14.15 8.42
C LYS A 264 -16.68 14.49 8.31
N PHE A 265 -15.89 13.50 7.98
CA PHE A 265 -14.47 13.60 7.62
C PHE A 265 -14.43 13.70 6.11
N ASN A 266 -14.28 14.89 5.57
CA ASN A 266 -14.39 15.12 4.14
C ASN A 266 -13.07 14.84 3.42
N GLU A 267 -13.18 14.15 2.29
CA GLU A 267 -12.09 13.91 1.34
C GLU A 267 -10.84 13.30 2.00
N ILE A 268 -10.97 12.04 2.41
CA ILE A 268 -9.86 11.27 2.99
C ILE A 268 -8.93 10.83 1.86
N THR A 269 -7.70 11.27 1.92
CA THR A 269 -6.64 10.91 0.98
C THR A 269 -5.46 10.27 1.71
N SER A 270 -4.66 9.50 0.99
CA SER A 270 -3.43 8.94 1.55
C SER A 270 -2.30 8.91 0.55
N HIS A 271 -1.09 8.99 1.10
CA HIS A 271 0.17 8.80 0.44
C HIS A 271 0.82 7.56 1.02
N ASP A 272 0.86 6.48 0.24
CA ASP A 272 1.34 5.18 0.70
C ASP A 272 2.66 4.83 0.04
N VAL A 273 3.53 4.19 0.80
CA VAL A 273 4.73 3.54 0.27
C VAL A 273 4.65 2.06 0.62
N THR A 274 4.75 1.21 -0.39
CA THR A 274 4.62 -0.24 -0.23
C THR A 274 5.81 -0.99 -0.82
N LEU A 275 6.15 -2.09 -0.18
CA LEU A 275 7.04 -3.12 -0.69
C LEU A 275 6.21 -4.38 -0.94
N GLY A 276 6.26 -4.90 -2.16
CA GLY A 276 5.46 -6.02 -2.59
C GLY A 276 6.27 -7.15 -3.22
N VAL A 277 5.65 -8.31 -3.24
CA VAL A 277 6.11 -9.48 -3.98
C VAL A 277 5.01 -9.87 -4.95
N ARG A 278 5.38 -10.03 -6.22
CA ARG A 278 4.53 -10.58 -7.27
C ARG A 278 5.05 -11.93 -7.70
N TRP A 279 4.16 -12.94 -7.73
CA TRP A 279 4.45 -14.29 -8.17
C TRP A 279 3.68 -14.59 -9.44
N ASN A 280 4.40 -14.84 -10.53
CA ASN A 280 3.83 -15.25 -11.83
C ASN A 280 3.76 -16.78 -11.90
N PHE A 281 2.61 -17.32 -12.30
CA PHE A 281 2.39 -18.76 -12.39
C PHE A 281 2.94 -19.37 -13.66
N ASP A 282 2.99 -18.59 -14.75
CA ASP A 282 3.42 -19.11 -16.04
C ASP A 282 4.94 -19.21 -16.07
N THR A 283 5.43 -20.43 -16.31
CA THR A 283 6.83 -20.67 -16.61
C THR A 283 7.12 -20.28 -18.08
N PRO A 284 8.27 -19.66 -18.37
CA PRO A 284 8.67 -19.43 -19.75
C PRO A 284 8.63 -20.75 -20.53
N PRO A 285 8.16 -20.75 -21.81
CA PRO A 285 8.29 -21.94 -22.64
C PRO A 285 9.76 -22.36 -22.66
N ALA A 286 10.01 -23.65 -22.45
CA ALA A 286 11.36 -24.19 -22.56
C ALA A 286 11.95 -23.80 -23.94
N PRO A 287 13.24 -23.40 -23.98
CA PRO A 287 13.85 -23.05 -25.25
C PRO A 287 13.69 -24.25 -26.23
N VAL A 288 13.09 -23.96 -27.38
CA VAL A 288 12.88 -24.98 -28.41
C VAL A 288 14.26 -25.51 -28.80
N PRO A 289 14.52 -26.83 -28.69
CA PRO A 289 15.79 -27.37 -29.16
C PRO A 289 15.96 -26.98 -30.62
N MET A 290 16.98 -26.22 -30.96
CA MET A 290 17.31 -25.97 -32.36
C MET A 290 17.59 -27.33 -33.01
N GLY A 291 16.74 -27.73 -33.96
CA GLY A 291 16.88 -28.98 -34.66
C GLY A 291 18.30 -29.12 -35.17
N MET A 292 18.92 -30.27 -34.96
CA MET A 292 20.21 -30.56 -35.53
C MET A 292 20.20 -30.28 -37.02
N PRO A 293 21.19 -29.59 -37.57
CA PRO A 293 21.28 -29.43 -39.00
C PRO A 293 21.27 -30.83 -39.66
N LEU A 294 20.35 -31.06 -40.58
CA LEU A 294 20.26 -32.28 -41.33
C LEU A 294 21.61 -32.46 -42.08
N VAL A 295 22.44 -33.39 -41.63
CA VAL A 295 23.64 -33.77 -42.37
C VAL A 295 23.19 -34.49 -43.64
N ARG A 296 23.27 -33.80 -44.77
CA ARG A 296 23.02 -34.39 -46.07
C ARG A 296 24.18 -35.36 -46.38
N LYS A 297 23.88 -36.65 -46.39
CA LYS A 297 24.81 -37.67 -46.90
C LYS A 297 24.99 -37.36 -48.40
N GLY A 298 26.21 -36.96 -48.78
CA GLY A 298 26.68 -36.92 -50.16
C GLY A 298 27.09 -38.32 -50.65
#